data_0e45411fec1f538248817e273bf035b4
#
_entry.id   0e45411fec1f538248817e273bf035b4
#
_cell.length_a   1.000
_cell.length_b   1.000
_cell.length_c   1.000
_cell.angle_alpha   90.00
_cell.angle_beta   90.00
_cell.angle_gamma   90.00
#
_symmetry.space_group_name_H-M   'P 1'
#
loop_
_entity.id
_entity.type
_entity.pdbx_description
1 polymer ?
#
loop_
_entity_poly.entity_id
_entity_poly.type
_entity_poly.pdbx_seq_one_letter_code
_entity_poly.pdbx_strand_id
1 'polypeptide(L)'
;MGALWDNEGMSATLNQILDDLEDAGQLRDDDALYEAFTSWAQGTGRPLYPHQEEALVEILAGNHVIAATPTGSGKSMIALAAHFTSMAHGGRSYYTAPLKALVSEKFFDLVSLFGADNVGMVTGDVSLNADAPIICCTAEILANQSLREGPTLDADMIVMDEFHFYGDRQRGWAWQVPLLELRTPQVVAMSATLGDTTRFERAWKERTGRDVSLIDDAERPVPLEFEYVVDRLPDTVERLLGEGRWPVYIVHFSQRDAVATAQSFDRSSLISPEQKKAIAAQLAGVSFTKGFGQTLKSLLSQGIGVHHAGMLPRYRRLVERLTQ
;
A
#
# COMPACT_ATOMS: atom_id res chain seq x y z
N MET A 1 5.18 0.46 6.32
CA MET A 1 4.92 -0.32 7.56
C MET A 1 4.85 -1.79 7.18
N GLY A 2 6.00 -2.45 7.03
CA GLY A 2 6.06 -3.90 6.81
C GLY A 2 5.98 -4.59 8.16
N ALA A 3 4.80 -5.05 8.55
CA ALA A 3 4.67 -5.88 9.74
C ALA A 3 5.36 -7.22 9.50
N LEU A 4 6.37 -7.50 10.29
CA LEU A 4 6.95 -8.82 10.48
C LEU A 4 5.82 -9.78 10.92
N TRP A 5 5.58 -10.80 10.11
CA TRP A 5 4.76 -11.95 10.49
C TRP A 5 5.64 -12.85 11.36
N ASP A 6 5.62 -12.63 12.67
CA ASP A 6 6.16 -13.60 13.61
C ASP A 6 5.20 -14.78 13.69
N ASN A 7 5.75 -15.93 13.41
CA ASN A 7 5.14 -17.24 13.20
C ASN A 7 4.88 -17.92 14.56
N GLU A 8 3.91 -17.43 15.37
CA GLU A 8 3.39 -18.17 16.52
C GLU A 8 1.88 -17.97 16.64
N GLY A 9 1.12 -18.83 15.98
CA GLY A 9 -0.34 -18.88 15.94
C GLY A 9 -0.84 -18.65 14.52
N MET A 10 -0.59 -19.61 13.61
CA MET A 10 -0.98 -19.49 12.21
C MET A 10 -2.51 -19.40 12.08
N SER A 11 -3.03 -18.19 11.89
CA SER A 11 -4.34 -18.03 11.26
C SER A 11 -4.25 -18.58 9.83
N ALA A 12 -5.30 -19.27 9.37
CA ALA A 12 -5.36 -19.78 8.00
C ALA A 12 -5.07 -18.66 6.99
N THR A 13 -4.39 -19.00 5.90
CA THR A 13 -4.20 -18.06 4.77
C THR A 13 -5.52 -17.86 4.02
N LEU A 14 -5.65 -16.77 3.27
CA LEU A 14 -6.85 -16.57 2.43
C LEU A 14 -6.99 -17.68 1.38
N ASN A 15 -5.88 -18.23 0.89
CA ASN A 15 -5.93 -19.40 -0.01
C ASN A 15 -6.57 -20.62 0.67
N GLN A 16 -6.15 -20.94 1.89
CA GLN A 16 -6.74 -22.07 2.64
C GLN A 16 -8.24 -21.89 2.88
N ILE A 17 -8.68 -20.65 3.15
CA ILE A 17 -10.09 -20.35 3.32
C ILE A 17 -10.86 -20.53 2.00
N LEU A 18 -10.27 -20.15 0.88
CA LEU A 18 -10.88 -20.41 -0.44
C LEU A 18 -10.97 -21.93 -0.73
N ASP A 19 -9.94 -22.70 -0.40
CA ASP A 19 -9.95 -24.15 -0.54
C ASP A 19 -11.05 -24.78 0.33
N ASP A 20 -11.21 -24.33 1.58
CA ASP A 20 -12.28 -24.79 2.50
C ASP A 20 -13.69 -24.44 1.96
N LEU A 21 -13.86 -23.24 1.39
CA LEU A 21 -15.13 -22.82 0.78
C LEU A 21 -15.43 -23.60 -0.52
N GLU A 22 -14.41 -23.95 -1.30
CA GLU A 22 -14.55 -24.81 -2.48
C GLU A 22 -15.02 -26.20 -2.10
N ASP A 23 -14.39 -26.82 -1.10
CA ASP A 23 -14.78 -28.13 -0.57
C ASP A 23 -16.21 -28.15 -0.01
N ALA A 24 -16.66 -27.01 0.55
CA ALA A 24 -18.03 -26.81 1.02
C ALA A 24 -19.03 -26.47 -0.10
N GLY A 25 -18.57 -26.18 -1.32
CA GLY A 25 -19.41 -25.74 -2.45
C GLY A 25 -19.98 -24.34 -2.28
N GLN A 26 -19.31 -23.47 -1.51
CA GLN A 26 -19.78 -22.15 -1.09
C GLN A 26 -19.08 -20.96 -1.79
N LEU A 27 -18.22 -21.19 -2.78
CA LEU A 27 -17.50 -20.12 -3.50
C LEU A 27 -18.41 -19.10 -4.23
N ARG A 28 -19.71 -19.37 -4.38
CA ARG A 28 -20.71 -18.49 -5.02
C ARG A 28 -21.75 -17.98 -4.02
N ASP A 29 -21.55 -18.21 -2.74
CA ASP A 29 -22.41 -17.77 -1.66
C ASP A 29 -21.80 -16.51 -1.02
N ASP A 30 -22.38 -15.35 -1.32
CA ASP A 30 -21.88 -14.06 -0.87
C ASP A 30 -21.91 -13.93 0.66
N ASP A 31 -22.88 -14.55 1.34
CA ASP A 31 -22.95 -14.57 2.80
C ASP A 31 -21.81 -15.40 3.38
N ALA A 32 -21.52 -16.57 2.78
CA ALA A 32 -20.39 -17.42 3.21
C ALA A 32 -19.05 -16.71 2.95
N LEU A 33 -18.87 -16.02 1.83
CA LEU A 33 -17.67 -15.23 1.53
C LEU A 33 -17.50 -14.09 2.53
N TYR A 34 -18.57 -13.38 2.85
CA TYR A 34 -18.55 -12.31 3.85
C TYR A 34 -18.13 -12.83 5.23
N GLU A 35 -18.77 -13.91 5.71
CA GLU A 35 -18.46 -14.51 7.02
C GLU A 35 -17.02 -15.04 7.07
N ALA A 36 -16.57 -15.68 6.01
CA ALA A 36 -15.21 -16.24 5.93
C ALA A 36 -14.14 -15.12 5.98
N PHE A 37 -14.31 -14.07 5.18
CA PHE A 37 -13.34 -12.96 5.15
C PHE A 37 -13.32 -12.16 6.46
N THR A 38 -14.48 -11.86 7.04
CA THR A 38 -14.58 -11.14 8.32
C THR A 38 -14.02 -11.96 9.48
N SER A 39 -14.29 -13.27 9.54
CA SER A 39 -13.74 -14.18 10.53
C SER A 39 -12.21 -14.28 10.42
N TRP A 40 -11.70 -14.35 9.20
CA TRP A 40 -10.24 -14.33 8.94
C TRP A 40 -9.61 -13.03 9.44
N ALA A 41 -10.19 -11.88 9.11
CA ALA A 41 -9.70 -10.58 9.55
C ALA A 41 -9.65 -10.50 11.08
N GLN A 42 -10.72 -10.96 11.77
CA GLN A 42 -10.77 -11.03 13.22
C GLN A 42 -9.70 -11.99 13.78
N GLY A 43 -9.52 -13.16 13.18
CA GLY A 43 -8.52 -14.16 13.56
C GLY A 43 -7.08 -13.68 13.44
N THR A 44 -6.80 -12.75 12.52
CA THR A 44 -5.49 -12.08 12.40
C THR A 44 -5.27 -10.95 13.41
N GLY A 45 -6.23 -10.70 14.31
CA GLY A 45 -6.20 -9.57 15.25
C GLY A 45 -6.47 -8.22 14.60
N ARG A 46 -7.00 -8.19 13.39
CA ARG A 46 -7.32 -6.98 12.61
C ARG A 46 -8.78 -7.01 12.15
N PRO A 47 -9.75 -6.92 13.07
CA PRO A 47 -11.16 -6.85 12.70
C PRO A 47 -11.37 -5.69 11.72
N LEU A 48 -12.30 -5.89 10.79
CA LEU A 48 -12.62 -4.86 9.80
C LEU A 48 -13.18 -3.62 10.48
N TYR A 49 -12.80 -2.46 9.98
CA TYR A 49 -13.47 -1.20 10.31
C TYR A 49 -14.80 -1.10 9.54
N PRO A 50 -15.79 -0.30 10.02
CA PRO A 50 -17.09 -0.19 9.36
C PRO A 50 -17.01 0.14 7.85
N HIS A 51 -16.14 1.05 7.46
CA HIS A 51 -15.93 1.40 6.05
C HIS A 51 -15.30 0.27 5.21
N GLN A 52 -14.56 -0.65 5.83
CA GLN A 52 -14.01 -1.84 5.16
C GLN A 52 -15.08 -2.93 5.01
N GLU A 53 -15.95 -3.09 6.00
CA GLU A 53 -17.11 -3.98 5.91
C GLU A 53 -18.09 -3.50 4.83
N GLU A 54 -18.38 -2.20 4.79
CA GLU A 54 -19.20 -1.59 3.73
C GLU A 54 -18.59 -1.86 2.36
N ALA A 55 -17.28 -1.63 2.19
CA ALA A 55 -16.59 -1.92 0.93
C ALA A 55 -16.67 -3.41 0.55
N LEU A 56 -16.53 -4.34 1.49
CA LEU A 56 -16.65 -5.77 1.25
C LEU A 56 -18.06 -6.13 0.75
N VAL A 57 -19.11 -5.60 1.38
CA VAL A 57 -20.51 -5.83 0.96
C VAL A 57 -20.72 -5.32 -0.46
N GLU A 58 -20.26 -4.13 -0.79
CA GLU A 58 -20.40 -3.56 -2.13
C GLU A 58 -19.59 -4.34 -3.19
N ILE A 59 -18.42 -4.85 -2.82
CA ILE A 59 -17.61 -5.71 -3.70
C ILE A 59 -18.34 -7.03 -3.98
N LEU A 60 -18.91 -7.68 -2.98
CA LEU A 60 -19.69 -8.91 -3.12
C LEU A 60 -20.95 -8.68 -3.96
N ALA A 61 -21.64 -7.55 -3.76
CA ALA A 61 -22.79 -7.15 -4.57
C ALA A 61 -22.43 -6.86 -6.05
N GLY A 62 -21.16 -6.88 -6.42
CA GLY A 62 -20.70 -6.62 -7.78
C GLY A 62 -20.65 -5.13 -8.16
N ASN A 63 -20.80 -4.21 -7.23
CA ASN A 63 -20.74 -2.78 -7.45
C ASN A 63 -19.28 -2.30 -7.60
N HIS A 64 -19.07 -1.22 -8.36
CA HIS A 64 -17.79 -0.52 -8.30
C HIS A 64 -17.64 0.17 -6.95
N VAL A 65 -16.40 0.25 -6.44
CA VAL A 65 -16.10 0.91 -5.17
C VAL A 65 -15.08 2.03 -5.39
N ILE A 66 -15.36 3.19 -4.85
CA ILE A 66 -14.42 4.32 -4.71
C ILE A 66 -14.11 4.49 -3.23
N ALA A 67 -12.96 3.99 -2.77
CA ALA A 67 -12.52 4.12 -1.39
C ALA A 67 -11.69 5.42 -1.24
N ALA A 68 -12.36 6.50 -0.88
CA ALA A 68 -11.77 7.84 -0.67
C ALA A 68 -11.46 8.07 0.82
N THR A 69 -10.75 7.14 1.45
CA THR A 69 -10.49 7.15 2.88
C THR A 69 -9.05 7.59 3.20
N PRO A 70 -8.78 8.22 4.36
CA PRO A 70 -7.46 8.74 4.70
C PRO A 70 -6.34 7.70 4.63
N THR A 71 -5.09 8.17 4.53
CA THR A 71 -3.92 7.31 4.71
C THR A 71 -3.95 6.68 6.11
N GLY A 72 -3.67 5.39 6.22
CA GLY A 72 -3.73 4.65 7.48
C GLY A 72 -5.10 4.07 7.83
N SER A 73 -6.16 4.33 7.04
CA SER A 73 -7.50 3.73 7.25
C SER A 73 -7.58 2.24 6.91
N GLY A 74 -6.49 1.64 6.44
CA GLY A 74 -6.45 0.21 6.10
C GLY A 74 -7.05 -0.15 4.74
N LYS A 75 -6.94 0.72 3.72
CA LYS A 75 -7.35 0.44 2.33
C LYS A 75 -6.84 -0.89 1.77
N SER A 76 -5.71 -1.39 2.30
CA SER A 76 -5.18 -2.70 1.92
C SER A 76 -6.16 -3.84 2.19
N MET A 77 -7.02 -3.75 3.21
CA MET A 77 -8.06 -4.77 3.48
C MET A 77 -9.14 -4.76 2.39
N ILE A 78 -9.49 -3.58 1.87
CA ILE A 78 -10.44 -3.46 0.75
C ILE A 78 -9.85 -4.11 -0.52
N ALA A 79 -8.56 -3.89 -0.79
CA ALA A 79 -7.87 -4.56 -1.89
C ALA A 79 -7.86 -6.10 -1.71
N LEU A 80 -7.60 -6.59 -0.49
CA LEU A 80 -7.64 -8.02 -0.19
C LEU A 80 -9.04 -8.61 -0.39
N ALA A 81 -10.09 -7.92 0.05
CA ALA A 81 -11.47 -8.33 -0.17
C ALA A 81 -11.79 -8.46 -1.67
N ALA A 82 -11.35 -7.50 -2.49
CA ALA A 82 -11.53 -7.53 -3.94
C ALA A 82 -10.84 -8.75 -4.59
N HIS A 83 -9.59 -9.03 -4.24
CA HIS A 83 -8.85 -10.20 -4.75
C HIS A 83 -9.47 -11.51 -4.27
N PHE A 84 -9.85 -11.58 -3.00
CA PHE A 84 -10.51 -12.75 -2.41
C PHE A 84 -11.83 -13.07 -3.14
N THR A 85 -12.69 -12.08 -3.33
CA THR A 85 -13.97 -12.23 -4.06
C THR A 85 -13.73 -12.64 -5.51
N SER A 86 -12.78 -12.02 -6.20
CA SER A 86 -12.45 -12.37 -7.58
C SER A 86 -11.98 -13.82 -7.70
N MET A 87 -11.10 -14.27 -6.81
CA MET A 87 -10.62 -15.66 -6.80
C MET A 87 -11.74 -16.66 -6.47
N ALA A 88 -12.59 -16.37 -5.47
CA ALA A 88 -13.74 -17.20 -5.15
C ALA A 88 -14.66 -17.42 -6.36
N HIS A 89 -14.79 -16.40 -7.19
CA HIS A 89 -15.58 -16.46 -8.42
C HIS A 89 -14.82 -17.08 -9.61
N GLY A 90 -13.57 -17.53 -9.43
CA GLY A 90 -12.72 -18.08 -10.49
C GLY A 90 -12.29 -17.02 -11.51
N GLY A 91 -12.34 -15.73 -11.12
CA GLY A 91 -12.00 -14.59 -11.96
C GLY A 91 -10.54 -14.18 -11.84
N ARG A 92 -10.09 -13.33 -12.77
CA ARG A 92 -8.77 -12.73 -12.77
C ARG A 92 -8.81 -11.30 -12.27
N SER A 93 -7.91 -10.95 -11.36
CA SER A 93 -7.83 -9.63 -10.76
C SER A 93 -6.49 -8.96 -10.99
N TYR A 94 -6.52 -7.63 -11.16
CA TYR A 94 -5.34 -6.79 -11.29
C TYR A 94 -5.22 -5.85 -10.09
N TYR A 95 -4.02 -5.79 -9.50
CA TYR A 95 -3.64 -4.72 -8.59
C TYR A 95 -2.69 -3.76 -9.29
N THR A 96 -3.06 -2.49 -9.37
CA THR A 96 -2.23 -1.47 -10.03
C THR A 96 -1.79 -0.38 -9.07
N ALA A 97 -0.52 0.03 -9.20
CA ALA A 97 0.06 1.12 -8.42
C ALA A 97 0.99 1.99 -9.27
N PRO A 98 1.26 3.26 -8.87
CA PRO A 98 2.07 4.18 -9.66
C PRO A 98 3.56 3.85 -9.68
N LEU A 99 4.06 3.10 -8.72
CA LEU A 99 5.48 2.85 -8.53
C LEU A 99 5.79 1.35 -8.44
N LYS A 100 6.83 0.91 -9.14
CA LYS A 100 7.32 -0.49 -9.09
C LYS A 100 7.59 -0.96 -7.66
N ALA A 101 8.06 -0.08 -6.77
CA ALA A 101 8.31 -0.43 -5.38
C ALA A 101 7.04 -0.83 -4.65
N LEU A 102 5.93 -0.09 -4.86
CA LEU A 102 4.62 -0.41 -4.30
C LEU A 102 4.04 -1.70 -4.88
N VAL A 103 4.20 -1.90 -6.19
CA VAL A 103 3.82 -3.16 -6.86
C VAL A 103 4.56 -4.34 -6.25
N SER A 104 5.89 -4.23 -6.08
CA SER A 104 6.70 -5.31 -5.50
C SER A 104 6.35 -5.58 -4.04
N GLU A 105 6.11 -4.55 -3.24
CA GLU A 105 5.66 -4.69 -1.84
C GLU A 105 4.33 -5.44 -1.79
N LYS A 106 3.35 -5.00 -2.57
CA LYS A 106 2.03 -5.63 -2.62
C LYS A 106 2.07 -7.06 -3.17
N PHE A 107 2.94 -7.33 -4.15
CA PHE A 107 3.16 -8.68 -4.65
C PHE A 107 3.57 -9.64 -3.52
N PHE A 108 4.56 -9.28 -2.70
CA PHE A 108 4.98 -10.13 -1.59
C PHE A 108 3.91 -10.28 -0.52
N ASP A 109 3.16 -9.22 -0.21
CA ASP A 109 2.03 -9.28 0.71
C ASP A 109 0.98 -10.29 0.21
N LEU A 110 0.58 -10.18 -1.06
CA LEU A 110 -0.42 -11.07 -1.66
C LEU A 110 0.08 -12.52 -1.77
N VAL A 111 1.35 -12.73 -2.12
CA VAL A 111 1.96 -14.07 -2.13
C VAL A 111 1.87 -14.73 -0.75
N SER A 112 2.08 -13.97 0.32
CA SER A 112 1.99 -14.51 1.69
C SER A 112 0.58 -14.97 2.08
N LEU A 113 -0.46 -14.42 1.46
CA LEU A 113 -1.86 -14.68 1.78
C LEU A 113 -2.54 -15.65 0.80
N PHE A 114 -2.21 -15.54 -0.48
CA PHE A 114 -2.85 -16.32 -1.56
C PHE A 114 -1.94 -17.41 -2.15
N GLY A 115 -0.68 -17.46 -1.75
CA GLY A 115 0.29 -18.43 -2.30
C GLY A 115 0.98 -17.93 -3.56
N ALA A 116 2.18 -18.45 -3.83
CA ALA A 116 3.01 -18.01 -4.97
C ALA A 116 2.43 -18.39 -6.33
N ASP A 117 1.67 -19.48 -6.40
CA ASP A 117 1.07 -19.95 -7.65
C ASP A 117 -0.10 -19.06 -8.09
N ASN A 118 -0.74 -18.37 -7.17
CA ASN A 118 -1.91 -17.55 -7.41
C ASN A 118 -1.59 -16.06 -7.65
N VAL A 119 -0.34 -15.65 -7.49
CA VAL A 119 0.04 -14.23 -7.61
C VAL A 119 1.16 -14.04 -8.62
N GLY A 120 0.95 -13.14 -9.56
CA GLY A 120 1.93 -12.73 -10.56
C GLY A 120 2.35 -11.26 -10.40
N MET A 121 3.49 -10.91 -10.98
CA MET A 121 3.97 -9.54 -11.05
C MET A 121 4.44 -9.20 -12.45
N VAL A 122 3.91 -8.11 -13.02
CA VAL A 122 4.30 -7.62 -14.35
C VAL A 122 4.66 -6.13 -14.24
N THR A 123 5.92 -5.83 -14.51
CA THR A 123 6.44 -4.46 -14.59
C THR A 123 7.24 -4.30 -15.89
N GLY A 124 7.76 -3.10 -16.17
CA GLY A 124 8.51 -2.88 -17.41
C GLY A 124 9.80 -3.72 -17.55
N ASP A 125 10.30 -4.29 -16.47
CA ASP A 125 11.56 -5.04 -16.40
C ASP A 125 11.42 -6.43 -15.78
N VAL A 126 10.25 -6.79 -15.25
CA VAL A 126 10.00 -8.08 -14.59
C VAL A 126 8.65 -8.63 -15.06
N SER A 127 8.63 -9.92 -15.37
CA SER A 127 7.41 -10.70 -15.58
C SER A 127 7.55 -12.03 -14.85
N LEU A 128 6.79 -12.18 -13.79
CA LEU A 128 6.72 -13.38 -12.96
C LEU A 128 5.27 -13.86 -12.92
N ASN A 129 5.05 -15.14 -13.22
CA ASN A 129 3.73 -15.79 -13.16
C ASN A 129 2.61 -14.93 -13.80
N ALA A 130 2.82 -14.49 -15.04
CA ALA A 130 1.94 -13.53 -15.71
C ALA A 130 0.52 -14.06 -16.00
N ASP A 131 0.30 -15.36 -15.83
CA ASP A 131 -0.99 -16.03 -16.02
C ASP A 131 -1.72 -16.32 -14.71
N ALA A 132 -1.19 -15.85 -13.58
CA ALA A 132 -1.80 -16.03 -12.26
C ALA A 132 -3.18 -15.37 -12.14
N PRO A 133 -4.04 -15.86 -11.24
CA PRO A 133 -5.34 -15.24 -10.94
C PRO A 133 -5.23 -13.79 -10.43
N ILE A 134 -4.18 -13.45 -9.70
CA ILE A 134 -3.92 -12.09 -9.21
C ILE A 134 -2.66 -11.54 -9.87
N ILE A 135 -2.75 -10.43 -10.59
CA ILE A 135 -1.63 -9.77 -11.25
C ILE A 135 -1.32 -8.42 -10.60
N CYS A 136 -0.15 -8.29 -10.01
CA CYS A 136 0.38 -7.00 -9.53
C CYS A 136 1.15 -6.32 -10.66
N CYS A 137 0.75 -5.13 -11.08
CA CYS A 137 1.44 -4.41 -12.14
C CYS A 137 1.43 -2.90 -11.94
N THR A 138 2.26 -2.18 -12.69
CA THR A 138 2.13 -0.72 -12.73
C THR A 138 0.93 -0.33 -13.60
N ALA A 139 0.32 0.82 -13.32
CA ALA A 139 -0.85 1.30 -14.04
C ALA A 139 -0.61 1.36 -15.56
N GLU A 140 0.59 1.73 -16.00
CA GLU A 140 0.97 1.77 -17.40
C GLU A 140 0.95 0.39 -18.09
N ILE A 141 1.25 -0.68 -17.33
CA ILE A 141 1.18 -2.05 -17.87
C ILE A 141 -0.27 -2.41 -18.16
N LEU A 142 -1.17 -2.23 -17.21
CA LEU A 142 -2.59 -2.51 -17.41
C LEU A 142 -3.17 -1.64 -18.55
N ALA A 143 -2.83 -0.35 -18.60
CA ALA A 143 -3.27 0.53 -19.67
C ALA A 143 -2.83 0.04 -21.07
N ASN A 144 -1.56 -0.38 -21.20
CA ASN A 144 -1.05 -0.92 -22.45
C ASN A 144 -1.72 -2.25 -22.83
N GLN A 145 -2.00 -3.13 -21.86
CA GLN A 145 -2.76 -4.36 -22.09
C GLN A 145 -4.19 -4.04 -22.53
N SER A 146 -4.86 -3.10 -21.85
CA SER A 146 -6.22 -2.65 -22.20
C SER A 146 -6.30 -2.11 -23.64
N LEU A 147 -5.30 -1.33 -24.08
CA LEU A 147 -5.24 -0.84 -25.47
C LEU A 147 -5.00 -1.95 -26.49
N ARG A 148 -4.21 -2.96 -26.14
CA ARG A 148 -3.85 -4.05 -27.04
C ARG A 148 -4.96 -5.09 -27.16
N GLU A 149 -5.59 -5.44 -26.06
CA GLU A 149 -6.53 -6.54 -25.96
C GLU A 149 -7.99 -6.06 -25.91
N GLY A 150 -8.22 -4.81 -25.48
CA GLY A 150 -9.54 -4.22 -25.39
C GLY A 150 -10.51 -5.08 -24.55
N PRO A 151 -11.75 -5.29 -25.02
CA PRO A 151 -12.75 -6.07 -24.29
C PRO A 151 -12.40 -7.57 -24.11
N THR A 152 -11.36 -8.08 -24.76
CA THR A 152 -10.92 -9.48 -24.64
C THR A 152 -9.88 -9.70 -23.57
N LEU A 153 -9.42 -8.63 -22.90
CA LEU A 153 -8.52 -8.76 -21.77
C LEU A 153 -9.22 -9.57 -20.68
N ASP A 154 -8.56 -10.64 -20.26
CA ASP A 154 -9.01 -11.47 -19.16
C ASP A 154 -8.82 -10.71 -17.83
N ALA A 155 -9.86 -10.00 -17.42
CA ALA A 155 -9.91 -9.18 -16.21
C ALA A 155 -11.34 -9.10 -15.71
N ASP A 156 -11.58 -9.59 -14.51
CA ASP A 156 -12.88 -9.54 -13.82
C ASP A 156 -12.90 -8.46 -12.73
N MET A 157 -11.74 -8.19 -12.13
CA MET A 157 -11.57 -7.21 -11.06
C MET A 157 -10.33 -6.35 -11.30
N ILE A 158 -10.44 -5.04 -11.10
CA ILE A 158 -9.31 -4.11 -11.15
C ILE A 158 -9.25 -3.29 -9.87
N VAL A 159 -8.18 -3.47 -9.09
CA VAL A 159 -7.87 -2.64 -7.93
C VAL A 159 -6.88 -1.56 -8.36
N MET A 160 -7.30 -0.31 -8.31
CA MET A 160 -6.50 0.86 -8.68
C MET A 160 -6.05 1.59 -7.43
N ASP A 161 -4.83 1.37 -7.01
CA ASP A 161 -4.25 2.09 -5.87
C ASP A 161 -3.73 3.47 -6.30
N GLU A 162 -3.70 4.40 -5.33
CA GLU A 162 -3.34 5.80 -5.54
C GLU A 162 -4.11 6.44 -6.72
N PHE A 163 -5.43 6.22 -6.74
CA PHE A 163 -6.29 6.63 -7.84
C PHE A 163 -6.27 8.14 -8.12
N HIS A 164 -5.82 8.98 -7.18
CA HIS A 164 -5.64 10.41 -7.41
C HIS A 164 -4.67 10.74 -8.58
N PHE A 165 -3.79 9.79 -8.97
CA PHE A 165 -2.97 9.93 -10.17
C PHE A 165 -3.79 10.00 -11.46
N TYR A 166 -5.08 9.61 -11.45
CA TYR A 166 -5.99 9.83 -12.58
C TYR A 166 -5.96 11.27 -13.11
N GLY A 167 -5.81 12.25 -12.21
CA GLY A 167 -5.71 13.68 -12.55
C GLY A 167 -4.30 14.15 -12.94
N ASP A 168 -3.29 13.31 -12.90
CA ASP A 168 -1.92 13.69 -13.25
C ASP A 168 -1.78 14.01 -14.76
N ARG A 169 -1.16 15.15 -15.08
CA ARG A 169 -1.06 15.62 -16.47
C ARG A 169 -0.20 14.74 -17.37
N GLN A 170 0.76 14.03 -16.81
CA GLN A 170 1.71 13.22 -17.58
C GLN A 170 1.35 11.74 -17.52
N ARG A 171 0.87 11.24 -16.39
CA ARG A 171 0.67 9.82 -16.13
C ARG A 171 -0.79 9.41 -15.98
N GLY A 172 -1.73 10.36 -15.84
CA GLY A 172 -3.15 10.08 -15.58
C GLY A 172 -3.81 9.17 -16.61
N TRP A 173 -3.32 9.18 -17.85
CA TRP A 173 -3.78 8.29 -18.92
C TRP A 173 -3.71 6.80 -18.53
N ALA A 174 -2.75 6.42 -17.68
CA ALA A 174 -2.59 5.03 -17.25
C ALA A 174 -3.74 4.53 -16.37
N TRP A 175 -4.39 5.43 -15.62
CA TRP A 175 -5.63 5.12 -14.88
C TRP A 175 -6.88 5.29 -15.75
N GLN A 176 -6.85 6.22 -16.69
CA GLN A 176 -8.00 6.53 -17.55
C GLN A 176 -8.25 5.44 -18.61
N VAL A 177 -7.21 4.95 -19.25
CA VAL A 177 -7.34 4.01 -20.37
C VAL A 177 -8.06 2.71 -19.98
N PRO A 178 -7.73 1.99 -18.90
CA PRO A 178 -8.48 0.78 -18.54
C PRO A 178 -9.98 1.07 -18.28
N LEU A 179 -10.30 2.21 -17.68
CA LEU A 179 -11.68 2.62 -17.42
C LEU A 179 -12.44 2.97 -18.70
N LEU A 180 -11.76 3.35 -19.77
CA LEU A 180 -12.34 3.66 -21.05
C LEU A 180 -12.44 2.44 -21.97
N GLU A 181 -11.48 1.55 -21.96
CA GLU A 181 -11.42 0.38 -22.84
C GLU A 181 -12.19 -0.82 -22.29
N LEU A 182 -12.14 -1.03 -20.97
CA LEU A 182 -12.74 -2.20 -20.31
C LEU A 182 -14.11 -1.86 -19.73
N ARG A 183 -15.10 -2.71 -20.02
CA ARG A 183 -16.49 -2.51 -19.53
C ARG A 183 -16.96 -3.60 -18.56
N THR A 184 -16.32 -4.75 -18.61
CA THR A 184 -16.71 -5.94 -17.83
C THR A 184 -16.15 -5.96 -16.43
N PRO A 185 -14.87 -5.57 -16.20
CA PRO A 185 -14.29 -5.66 -14.87
C PRO A 185 -15.02 -4.80 -13.85
N GLN A 186 -15.16 -5.34 -12.66
CA GLN A 186 -15.47 -4.55 -11.47
C GLN A 186 -14.24 -3.72 -11.08
N VAL A 187 -14.44 -2.49 -10.65
CA VAL A 187 -13.34 -1.57 -10.31
C VAL A 187 -13.43 -1.18 -8.84
N VAL A 188 -12.29 -1.29 -8.16
CA VAL A 188 -12.07 -0.78 -6.80
C VAL A 188 -10.97 0.27 -6.87
N ALA A 189 -11.36 1.54 -6.83
CA ALA A 189 -10.44 2.67 -6.86
C ALA A 189 -10.15 3.17 -5.45
N MET A 190 -8.89 3.23 -5.07
CA MET A 190 -8.46 3.60 -3.72
C MET A 190 -7.59 4.86 -3.75
N SER A 191 -7.93 5.84 -2.93
CA SER A 191 -7.14 7.05 -2.77
C SER A 191 -7.31 7.64 -1.38
N ALA A 192 -6.29 8.37 -0.91
CA ALA A 192 -6.40 9.15 0.32
C ALA A 192 -7.03 10.54 0.09
N THR A 193 -6.99 11.02 -1.14
CA THR A 193 -7.42 12.39 -1.51
C THR A 193 -8.10 12.35 -2.87
N LEU A 194 -9.42 12.24 -2.87
CA LEU A 194 -10.24 12.47 -4.04
C LEU A 194 -11.12 13.70 -3.78
N GLY A 195 -11.30 14.52 -4.81
CA GLY A 195 -12.30 15.57 -4.79
C GLY A 195 -13.70 15.03 -5.08
N ASP A 196 -14.54 15.85 -5.72
CA ASP A 196 -15.90 15.44 -6.13
C ASP A 196 -15.85 14.25 -7.10
N THR A 197 -16.40 13.13 -6.67
CA THR A 197 -16.42 11.84 -7.38
C THR A 197 -17.67 11.66 -8.26
N THR A 198 -18.65 12.54 -8.16
CA THR A 198 -19.96 12.44 -8.85
C THR A 198 -19.84 12.16 -10.35
N ARG A 199 -18.83 12.73 -11.02
CA ARG A 199 -18.59 12.49 -12.45
C ARG A 199 -18.11 11.06 -12.72
N PHE A 200 -17.28 10.48 -11.85
CA PHE A 200 -16.82 9.11 -11.97
C PHE A 200 -17.97 8.14 -11.74
N GLU A 201 -18.75 8.34 -10.69
CA GLU A 201 -19.90 7.50 -10.34
C GLU A 201 -20.88 7.40 -11.51
N ARG A 202 -21.26 8.56 -12.06
CA ARG A 202 -22.14 8.60 -13.23
C ARG A 202 -21.54 7.93 -14.45
N ALA A 203 -20.31 8.29 -14.82
CA ALA A 203 -19.65 7.79 -16.03
C ALA A 203 -19.43 6.28 -15.97
N TRP A 204 -19.06 5.73 -14.81
CA TRP A 204 -18.86 4.29 -14.64
C TRP A 204 -20.19 3.55 -14.68
N LYS A 205 -21.22 4.04 -13.98
CA LYS A 205 -22.57 3.46 -14.03
C LYS A 205 -23.13 3.45 -15.46
N GLU A 206 -23.05 4.57 -16.17
CA GLU A 206 -23.54 4.66 -17.56
C GLU A 206 -22.78 3.71 -18.50
N ARG A 207 -21.48 3.51 -18.26
CA ARG A 207 -20.61 2.74 -19.14
C ARG A 207 -20.71 1.23 -18.90
N THR A 208 -20.79 0.81 -17.65
CA THR A 208 -20.70 -0.61 -17.25
C THR A 208 -22.06 -1.21 -16.85
N GLY A 209 -23.03 -0.38 -16.51
CA GLY A 209 -24.31 -0.80 -15.93
C GLY A 209 -24.25 -1.20 -14.46
N ARG A 210 -23.06 -1.16 -13.82
CA ARG A 210 -22.88 -1.45 -12.40
C ARG A 210 -23.10 -0.19 -11.57
N ASP A 211 -23.63 -0.33 -10.38
CA ASP A 211 -23.67 0.76 -9.41
C ASP A 211 -22.26 1.09 -8.90
N VAL A 212 -22.10 2.29 -8.37
CA VAL A 212 -20.82 2.78 -7.83
C VAL A 212 -21.06 3.24 -6.41
N SER A 213 -20.34 2.65 -5.46
CA SER A 213 -20.40 3.04 -4.05
C SER A 213 -19.17 3.87 -3.67
N LEU A 214 -19.42 5.03 -3.07
CA LEU A 214 -18.39 5.91 -2.52
C LEU A 214 -18.24 5.64 -1.03
N ILE A 215 -17.07 5.18 -0.62
CA ILE A 215 -16.68 4.95 0.77
C ILE A 215 -15.74 6.07 1.19
N ASP A 216 -16.23 7.09 1.85
CA ASP A 216 -15.45 8.26 2.28
C ASP A 216 -15.57 8.59 3.77
N ASP A 217 -16.48 7.90 4.49
CA ASP A 217 -16.69 8.07 5.93
C ASP A 217 -15.77 7.13 6.73
N ALA A 218 -14.50 7.51 6.82
CA ALA A 218 -13.54 6.78 7.64
C ALA A 218 -12.85 7.70 8.63
N GLU A 219 -12.99 7.40 9.91
CA GLU A 219 -12.22 8.06 10.96
C GLU A 219 -10.73 7.77 10.80
N ARG A 220 -9.90 8.78 11.03
CA ARG A 220 -8.45 8.57 11.09
C ARG A 220 -8.08 7.83 12.38
N PRO A 221 -7.43 6.65 12.29
CA PRO A 221 -6.98 5.93 13.49
C PRO A 221 -5.96 6.74 14.31
N VAL A 222 -5.21 7.61 13.63
CA VAL A 222 -4.23 8.52 14.24
C VAL A 222 -4.65 9.95 13.94
N PRO A 223 -4.94 10.77 14.96
CA PRO A 223 -5.26 12.17 14.77
C PRO A 223 -4.14 12.91 14.04
N LEU A 224 -4.50 13.86 13.19
CA LEU A 224 -3.56 14.69 12.45
C LEU A 224 -3.76 16.15 12.88
N GLU A 225 -2.73 16.72 13.50
CA GLU A 225 -2.68 18.12 13.89
C GLU A 225 -1.72 18.87 12.94
N PHE A 226 -2.06 20.13 12.64
CA PHE A 226 -1.26 20.99 11.78
C PHE A 226 -0.76 22.18 12.57
N GLU A 227 0.53 22.45 12.47
CA GLU A 227 1.17 23.64 13.04
C GLU A 227 2.01 24.31 11.95
N TYR A 228 1.81 25.62 11.74
CA TYR A 228 2.67 26.40 10.87
C TYR A 228 3.78 27.04 11.69
N VAL A 229 5.03 26.69 11.40
CA VAL A 229 6.19 27.13 12.16
C VAL A 229 7.08 28.00 11.27
N VAL A 230 7.52 29.15 11.79
CA VAL A 230 8.43 30.11 11.13
C VAL A 230 9.85 30.05 11.69
N ASP A 231 10.08 29.24 12.72
CA ASP A 231 11.39 29.07 13.35
C ASP A 231 12.38 28.33 12.42
N ARG A 232 13.65 28.37 12.76
CA ARG A 232 14.63 27.59 12.04
C ARG A 232 14.37 26.09 12.29
N LEU A 233 14.58 25.28 11.27
CA LEU A 233 14.34 23.83 11.34
C LEU A 233 15.04 23.15 12.53
N PRO A 234 16.33 23.41 12.85
CA PRO A 234 16.97 22.82 14.03
C PRO A 234 16.26 23.17 15.34
N ASP A 235 15.87 24.44 15.52
CA ASP A 235 15.19 24.91 16.74
C ASP A 235 13.81 24.22 16.90
N THR A 236 13.09 24.06 15.79
CA THR A 236 11.82 23.31 15.76
C THR A 236 12.01 21.85 16.15
N VAL A 237 13.03 21.18 15.62
CA VAL A 237 13.30 19.76 15.95
C VAL A 237 13.68 19.63 17.42
N GLU A 238 14.52 20.50 17.96
CA GLU A 238 14.89 20.49 19.39
C GLU A 238 13.66 20.67 20.27
N ARG A 239 12.76 21.59 19.92
CA ARG A 239 11.49 21.81 20.63
C ARG A 239 10.63 20.54 20.63
N LEU A 240 10.42 19.94 19.45
CA LEU A 240 9.61 18.70 19.30
C LEU A 240 10.19 17.53 20.11
N LEU A 241 11.51 17.36 20.09
CA LEU A 241 12.18 16.33 20.88
C LEU A 241 12.02 16.59 22.38
N GLY A 242 12.14 17.85 22.81
CA GLY A 242 11.92 18.26 24.20
C GLY A 242 10.48 18.04 24.68
N GLU A 243 9.50 18.10 23.79
CA GLU A 243 8.08 17.80 24.04
C GLU A 243 7.77 16.30 23.99
N GLY A 244 8.75 15.44 23.74
CA GLY A 244 8.55 13.98 23.59
C GLY A 244 7.88 13.58 22.26
N ARG A 245 7.85 14.46 21.27
CA ARG A 245 7.32 14.22 19.93
C ARG A 245 8.40 13.61 19.03
N TRP A 246 8.61 12.34 19.13
CA TRP A 246 9.57 11.59 18.31
C TRP A 246 8.97 10.25 17.86
N PRO A 247 9.41 9.69 16.72
CA PRO A 247 10.42 10.22 15.79
C PRO A 247 9.92 11.42 14.97
N VAL A 248 10.83 12.33 14.61
CA VAL A 248 10.55 13.48 13.74
C VAL A 248 10.90 13.11 12.30
N TYR A 249 9.98 13.27 11.36
CA TYR A 249 10.17 12.97 9.95
C TYR A 249 10.23 14.25 9.11
N ILE A 250 11.41 14.53 8.52
CA ILE A 250 11.67 15.73 7.73
C ILE A 250 11.69 15.37 6.25
N VAL A 251 10.77 15.96 5.47
CA VAL A 251 10.64 15.68 4.03
C VAL A 251 11.39 16.71 3.20
N HIS A 252 12.14 16.25 2.19
CA HIS A 252 12.88 17.07 1.25
C HIS A 252 12.52 16.72 -0.19
N PHE A 253 12.57 17.73 -1.08
CA PHE A 253 12.34 17.54 -2.51
C PHE A 253 13.48 16.80 -3.21
N SER A 254 14.69 16.85 -2.67
CA SER A 254 15.85 16.19 -3.27
C SER A 254 16.62 15.33 -2.26
N GLN A 255 17.22 14.26 -2.76
CA GLN A 255 18.13 13.40 -1.99
C GLN A 255 19.34 14.20 -1.44
N ARG A 256 19.83 15.14 -2.24
CA ARG A 256 20.96 16.01 -1.86
C ARG A 256 20.60 16.86 -0.64
N ASP A 257 19.43 17.48 -0.66
CA ASP A 257 19.00 18.35 0.44
C ASP A 257 18.72 17.55 1.70
N ALA A 258 18.15 16.34 1.59
CA ALA A 258 17.98 15.45 2.73
C ALA A 258 19.30 15.12 3.42
N VAL A 259 20.33 14.77 2.65
CA VAL A 259 21.68 14.47 3.20
C VAL A 259 22.32 15.72 3.77
N ALA A 260 22.26 16.86 3.08
CA ALA A 260 22.84 18.13 3.52
C ALA A 260 22.20 18.60 4.85
N THR A 261 20.88 18.54 4.95
CA THR A 261 20.15 18.89 6.19
C THR A 261 20.54 17.94 7.31
N ALA A 262 20.56 16.61 7.08
CA ALA A 262 20.97 15.63 8.08
C ALA A 262 22.39 15.90 8.62
N GLN A 263 23.29 16.36 7.76
CA GLN A 263 24.66 16.69 8.14
C GLN A 263 24.80 18.03 8.88
N SER A 264 23.83 18.93 8.73
CA SER A 264 23.86 20.28 9.33
C SER A 264 23.36 20.33 10.78
N PHE A 265 22.69 19.28 11.26
CA PHE A 265 22.23 19.25 12.64
C PHE A 265 23.38 19.20 13.64
N ASP A 266 23.26 19.96 14.73
CA ASP A 266 24.13 19.77 15.91
C ASP A 266 23.74 18.44 16.59
N ARG A 267 24.73 17.57 16.69
CA ARG A 267 24.55 16.17 17.00
C ARG A 267 24.74 15.83 18.49
N SER A 268 24.99 16.86 19.30
CA SER A 268 25.36 16.64 20.71
C SER A 268 24.18 16.27 21.61
N SER A 269 22.97 16.65 21.26
CA SER A 269 21.79 16.61 22.14
C SER A 269 20.58 15.82 21.62
N LEU A 270 20.65 15.24 20.43
CA LEU A 270 19.45 14.66 19.78
C LEU A 270 18.97 13.33 20.42
N ILE A 271 19.87 12.56 21.03
CA ILE A 271 19.54 11.26 21.65
C ILE A 271 20.30 11.05 22.96
N SER A 272 19.68 10.28 23.86
CA SER A 272 20.26 9.96 25.15
C SER A 272 21.48 9.00 25.04
N PRO A 273 22.32 8.90 26.09
CA PRO A 273 23.40 7.90 26.11
C PRO A 273 22.91 6.46 25.98
N GLU A 274 21.75 6.14 26.53
CA GLU A 274 21.10 4.83 26.45
C GLU A 274 20.70 4.52 25.00
N GLN A 275 20.08 5.47 24.32
CA GLN A 275 19.71 5.35 22.90
C GLN A 275 20.94 5.20 22.01
N LYS A 276 22.03 5.96 22.29
CA LYS A 276 23.32 5.79 21.58
C LYS A 276 23.85 4.36 21.71
N LYS A 277 23.78 3.80 22.92
CA LYS A 277 24.22 2.42 23.17
C LYS A 277 23.35 1.40 22.45
N ALA A 278 22.03 1.57 22.45
CA ALA A 278 21.11 0.69 21.74
C ALA A 278 21.35 0.72 20.23
N ILE A 279 21.48 1.90 19.64
CA ILE A 279 21.79 2.06 18.22
C ILE A 279 23.16 1.44 17.88
N ALA A 280 24.18 1.67 18.70
CA ALA A 280 25.51 1.08 18.48
C ALA A 280 25.46 -0.45 18.45
N ALA A 281 24.68 -1.08 19.32
CA ALA A 281 24.46 -2.53 19.33
C ALA A 281 23.82 -3.02 18.03
N GLN A 282 22.83 -2.30 17.51
CA GLN A 282 22.16 -2.62 16.25
C GLN A 282 23.09 -2.42 15.02
N LEU A 283 24.01 -1.48 15.08
CA LEU A 283 24.96 -1.21 14.01
C LEU A 283 26.18 -2.14 14.00
N ALA A 284 26.48 -2.84 15.09
CA ALA A 284 27.69 -3.65 15.25
C ALA A 284 27.83 -4.77 14.20
N GLY A 285 26.72 -5.35 13.74
CA GLY A 285 26.70 -6.40 12.71
C GLY A 285 26.55 -5.91 11.27
N VAL A 286 26.52 -4.58 11.03
CA VAL A 286 26.21 -4.03 9.72
C VAL A 286 27.46 -3.59 8.97
N SER A 287 27.65 -4.13 7.75
CA SER A 287 28.73 -3.71 6.85
C SER A 287 28.35 -2.46 6.06
N PHE A 288 29.09 -1.39 6.25
CA PHE A 288 28.91 -0.13 5.53
C PHE A 288 29.96 0.04 4.43
N THR A 289 29.49 0.39 3.21
CA THR A 289 30.38 0.68 2.09
C THR A 289 31.14 2.00 2.30
N LYS A 290 32.26 2.17 1.59
CA LYS A 290 32.97 3.46 1.54
C LYS A 290 32.06 4.55 0.94
N GLY A 291 32.31 5.81 1.28
CA GLY A 291 31.51 6.95 0.83
C GLY A 291 30.21 7.09 1.63
N PHE A 292 29.06 7.13 0.95
CA PHE A 292 27.77 7.36 1.59
C PHE A 292 27.47 6.40 2.76
N GLY A 293 27.89 5.15 2.68
CA GLY A 293 27.70 4.19 3.77
C GLY A 293 28.37 4.65 5.08
N GLN A 294 29.56 5.24 5.02
CA GLN A 294 30.23 5.78 6.21
C GLN A 294 29.53 7.03 6.74
N THR A 295 29.05 7.90 5.85
CA THR A 295 28.24 9.07 6.23
C THR A 295 26.96 8.62 6.93
N LEU A 296 26.23 7.66 6.37
CA LEU A 296 25.02 7.10 6.98
C LEU A 296 25.29 6.49 8.34
N LYS A 297 26.38 5.71 8.49
CA LYS A 297 26.78 5.15 9.79
C LYS A 297 27.00 6.24 10.85
N SER A 298 27.70 7.30 10.47
CA SER A 298 27.94 8.45 11.35
C SER A 298 26.66 9.15 11.77
N LEU A 299 25.72 9.34 10.86
CA LEU A 299 24.42 9.94 11.13
C LEU A 299 23.57 9.04 12.03
N LEU A 300 23.45 7.76 11.70
CA LEU A 300 22.67 6.79 12.48
C LEU A 300 23.17 6.69 13.92
N SER A 301 24.50 6.68 14.13
CA SER A 301 25.07 6.64 15.49
C SER A 301 24.71 7.86 16.35
N GLN A 302 24.07 8.86 15.77
CA GLN A 302 23.64 10.10 16.41
C GLN A 302 22.13 10.28 16.39
N GLY A 303 21.39 9.22 16.01
CA GLY A 303 19.94 9.23 15.97
C GLY A 303 19.35 9.89 14.72
N ILE A 304 20.17 10.13 13.69
CA ILE A 304 19.71 10.74 12.43
C ILE A 304 19.67 9.67 11.34
N GLY A 305 18.50 9.35 10.84
CA GLY A 305 18.29 8.51 9.67
C GLY A 305 18.19 9.34 8.38
N VAL A 306 18.67 8.79 7.27
CA VAL A 306 18.40 9.32 5.92
C VAL A 306 17.76 8.20 5.12
N HIS A 307 16.65 8.50 4.44
CA HIS A 307 15.90 7.53 3.66
C HIS A 307 15.49 8.11 2.30
N HIS A 308 15.92 7.48 1.22
CA HIS A 308 15.53 7.85 -0.15
C HIS A 308 15.74 6.69 -1.14
N ALA A 309 15.10 6.77 -2.30
CA ALA A 309 15.11 5.70 -3.31
C ALA A 309 16.51 5.34 -3.86
N GLY A 310 17.45 6.27 -3.85
CA GLY A 310 18.85 6.04 -4.30
C GLY A 310 19.73 5.27 -3.32
N MET A 311 19.20 4.88 -2.16
CA MET A 311 19.95 4.07 -1.19
C MET A 311 19.88 2.59 -1.50
N LEU A 312 20.92 1.84 -1.09
CA LEU A 312 20.86 0.38 -1.12
C LEU A 312 19.69 -0.13 -0.26
N PRO A 313 18.93 -1.14 -0.71
CA PRO A 313 17.75 -1.66 0.02
C PRO A 313 18.07 -2.05 1.48
N ARG A 314 19.25 -2.63 1.73
CA ARG A 314 19.70 -2.98 3.09
C ARG A 314 19.82 -1.78 4.02
N TYR A 315 20.20 -0.61 3.50
CA TYR A 315 20.31 0.61 4.31
C TYR A 315 18.95 1.23 4.58
N ARG A 316 18.03 1.19 3.61
CA ARG A 316 16.64 1.62 3.82
C ARG A 316 15.99 0.83 4.94
N ARG A 317 16.03 -0.51 4.84
CA ARG A 317 15.51 -1.41 5.89
C ARG A 317 16.16 -1.21 7.25
N LEU A 318 17.46 -0.89 7.29
CA LEU A 318 18.14 -0.57 8.54
C LEU A 318 17.60 0.71 9.17
N VAL A 319 17.44 1.79 8.39
CA VAL A 319 16.86 3.05 8.86
C VAL A 319 15.44 2.82 9.36
N GLU A 320 14.59 2.16 8.58
CA GLU A 320 13.21 1.82 8.94
C GLU A 320 13.13 1.06 10.28
N ARG A 321 13.96 0.05 10.47
CA ARG A 321 14.02 -0.72 11.72
C ARG A 321 14.50 0.10 12.93
N LEU A 322 15.38 1.08 12.73
CA LEU A 322 15.88 1.93 13.81
C LEU A 322 14.90 3.05 14.21
N THR A 323 13.86 3.31 13.38
CA THR A 323 12.81 4.30 13.67
C THR A 323 11.56 3.69 14.31
N GLN A 324 11.47 2.38 14.37
CA GLN A 324 10.45 1.62 15.11
C GLN A 324 10.86 1.45 16.57
#